data_4eb99524984888a4935f9753b5ac58b4
#
_entry.id   4eb99524984888a4935f9753b5ac58b4
#
_cell.length_a   1.000
_cell.length_b   1.000
_cell.length_c   1.000
_cell.angle_alpha   90.00
_cell.angle_beta   90.00
_cell.angle_gamma   90.00
#
_symmetry.space_group_name_H-M   'P 1'
#
loop_
_entity.id
_entity.type
_entity.pdbx_description
1 polymer ?
#
loop_
_entity_poly.entity_id
_entity_poly.type
_entity_poly.pdbx_seq_one_letter_code
_entity_poly.pdbx_strand_id
1 'polypeptide(L)'
;LDVATGAGHTAAYLAERGVAVTAADISEGMLEEARKLAVERGLDISTRQHAAESLPYADTSFRLVTCRVAAHHFASVEDFLREAFRVLHPGGLLLVIDGASPEGAPVAEKWLQGVEKLRDPSHGRFLRPSEWGQLVQEMGFKVLRSECFPFKQPDLEWYFRTAGTSEANRSEVRGMVAQAPAEARRVLGLAEEEGKTVWWWPRLTLLARRPEVAKSAAQT
;
A
#
# COMPACT_ATOMS: atom_id res chain seq x y z
N LEU A 1 7.89 7.33 -10.14
CA LEU A 1 8.01 7.60 -8.72
C LEU A 1 7.46 6.40 -7.94
N ASP A 2 8.22 5.85 -7.01
CA ASP A 2 7.77 4.85 -6.04
C ASP A 2 7.66 5.53 -4.67
N VAL A 3 6.44 5.73 -4.18
CA VAL A 3 6.10 6.47 -2.96
C VAL A 3 6.00 5.50 -1.78
N ALA A 4 6.63 5.87 -0.66
CA ALA A 4 6.82 5.02 0.52
C ALA A 4 7.47 3.68 0.10
N THR A 5 8.64 3.81 -0.53
CA THR A 5 9.36 2.70 -1.18
C THR A 5 9.87 1.66 -0.19
N GLY A 6 10.00 2.03 1.11
CA GLY A 6 10.64 1.18 2.12
C GLY A 6 12.06 0.82 1.69
N ALA A 7 12.43 -0.45 1.81
CA ALA A 7 13.73 -0.96 1.38
C ALA A 7 13.92 -1.03 -0.17
N GLY A 8 13.05 -0.41 -0.96
CA GLY A 8 13.25 -0.22 -2.40
C GLY A 8 12.91 -1.39 -3.30
N HIS A 9 12.22 -2.41 -2.83
CA HIS A 9 11.94 -3.62 -3.62
C HIS A 9 11.11 -3.33 -4.89
N THR A 10 10.11 -2.45 -4.81
CA THR A 10 9.29 -2.06 -5.98
C THR A 10 10.11 -1.21 -6.94
N ALA A 11 10.87 -0.26 -6.40
CA ALA A 11 11.79 0.58 -7.19
C ALA A 11 12.82 -0.28 -7.95
N ALA A 12 13.44 -1.25 -7.27
CA ALA A 12 14.39 -2.17 -7.88
C ALA A 12 13.74 -3.03 -8.98
N TYR A 13 12.56 -3.57 -8.73
CA TYR A 13 11.80 -4.33 -9.73
C TYR A 13 11.54 -3.53 -11.02
N LEU A 14 11.20 -2.25 -10.88
CA LEU A 14 10.97 -1.35 -12.01
C LEU A 14 12.28 -0.99 -12.73
N ALA A 15 13.34 -0.68 -11.98
CA ALA A 15 14.65 -0.34 -12.53
C ALA A 15 15.28 -1.50 -13.32
N GLU A 16 15.17 -2.74 -12.84
CA GLU A 16 15.58 -3.97 -13.57
C GLU A 16 14.90 -4.12 -14.94
N ARG A 17 13.77 -3.44 -15.16
CA ARG A 17 13.02 -3.41 -16.41
C ARG A 17 13.26 -2.16 -17.25
N GLY A 18 14.32 -1.42 -16.92
CA GLY A 18 14.74 -0.23 -17.66
C GLY A 18 13.90 1.03 -17.39
N VAL A 19 13.14 1.05 -16.30
CA VAL A 19 12.39 2.25 -15.89
C VAL A 19 13.33 3.15 -15.09
N ALA A 20 13.42 4.43 -15.44
CA ALA A 20 14.08 5.44 -14.60
C ALA A 20 13.22 5.68 -13.34
N VAL A 21 13.78 5.38 -12.15
CA VAL A 21 13.01 5.36 -10.89
C VAL A 21 13.54 6.40 -9.92
N THR A 22 12.61 7.16 -9.33
CA THR A 22 12.81 7.89 -8.08
C THR A 22 12.09 7.13 -6.98
N ALA A 23 12.80 6.69 -5.97
CA ALA A 23 12.29 6.02 -4.78
C ALA A 23 12.19 7.03 -3.64
N ALA A 24 11.03 7.15 -3.02
CA ALA A 24 10.78 8.12 -1.97
C ALA A 24 10.22 7.46 -0.71
N ASP A 25 10.68 7.91 0.45
CA ASP A 25 10.18 7.46 1.75
C ASP A 25 10.32 8.59 2.78
N ILE A 26 9.50 8.56 3.82
CA ILE A 26 9.63 9.50 4.94
C ILE A 26 10.81 9.14 5.85
N SER A 27 11.20 7.86 5.87
CA SER A 27 12.28 7.30 6.69
C SER A 27 13.60 7.29 5.93
N GLU A 28 14.57 8.08 6.38
CA GLU A 28 15.93 8.05 5.82
C GLU A 28 16.56 6.65 5.98
N GLY A 29 16.32 5.96 7.09
CA GLY A 29 16.82 4.60 7.28
C GLY A 29 16.30 3.60 6.24
N MET A 30 15.03 3.74 5.78
CA MET A 30 14.50 2.94 4.68
C MET A 30 15.17 3.31 3.35
N LEU A 31 15.43 4.58 3.10
CA LEU A 31 16.15 5.01 1.91
C LEU A 31 17.61 4.53 1.88
N GLU A 32 18.25 4.41 3.03
CA GLU A 32 19.58 3.78 3.12
C GLU A 32 19.55 2.31 2.69
N GLU A 33 18.54 1.55 3.15
CA GLU A 33 18.35 0.15 2.72
C GLU A 33 18.01 0.07 1.22
N ALA A 34 17.20 0.99 0.70
CA ALA A 34 16.90 1.06 -0.74
C ALA A 34 18.17 1.35 -1.58
N ARG A 35 19.04 2.25 -1.12
CA ARG A 35 20.34 2.51 -1.77
C ARG A 35 21.26 1.30 -1.74
N LYS A 36 21.36 0.60 -0.62
CA LYS A 36 22.13 -0.65 -0.52
C LYS A 36 21.64 -1.69 -1.52
N LEU A 37 20.31 -1.91 -1.56
CA LEU A 37 19.71 -2.84 -2.51
C LEU A 37 20.00 -2.45 -3.97
N ALA A 38 19.94 -1.14 -4.29
CA ALA A 38 20.26 -0.65 -5.64
C ALA A 38 21.72 -0.95 -6.02
N VAL A 39 22.67 -0.68 -5.10
CA VAL A 39 24.11 -0.97 -5.31
C VAL A 39 24.34 -2.47 -5.49
N GLU A 40 23.77 -3.31 -4.62
CA GLU A 40 23.90 -4.77 -4.70
C GLU A 40 23.43 -5.34 -6.03
N ARG A 41 22.41 -4.72 -6.64
CA ARG A 41 21.82 -5.15 -7.92
C ARG A 41 22.36 -4.38 -9.13
N GLY A 42 23.29 -3.45 -8.95
CA GLY A 42 23.82 -2.63 -10.03
C GLY A 42 22.78 -1.74 -10.71
N LEU A 43 21.82 -1.21 -9.93
CA LEU A 43 20.71 -0.40 -10.42
C LEU A 43 20.95 1.09 -10.15
N ASP A 44 20.54 1.93 -11.09
CA ASP A 44 20.51 3.38 -10.91
C ASP A 44 19.11 3.81 -10.42
N ILE A 45 19.00 4.11 -9.12
CA ILE A 45 17.77 4.54 -8.46
C ILE A 45 18.04 5.80 -7.68
N SER A 46 17.39 6.91 -8.05
CA SER A 46 17.42 8.14 -7.26
C SER A 46 16.57 8.00 -6.00
N THR A 47 17.05 8.48 -4.86
CA THR A 47 16.28 8.46 -3.61
C THR A 47 15.95 9.88 -3.13
N ARG A 48 14.75 10.08 -2.53
CA ARG A 48 14.35 11.35 -1.93
C ARG A 48 13.52 11.15 -0.67
N GLN A 49 13.86 11.91 0.37
CA GLN A 49 13.11 11.88 1.64
C GLN A 49 11.99 12.92 1.62
N HIS A 50 10.75 12.46 1.72
CA HIS A 50 9.55 13.28 1.92
C HIS A 50 8.33 12.43 2.31
N ALA A 51 7.29 13.08 2.82
CA ALA A 51 5.99 12.44 3.08
C ALA A 51 5.24 12.17 1.76
N ALA A 52 4.33 11.20 1.79
CA ALA A 52 3.50 10.85 0.64
C ALA A 52 2.46 11.94 0.32
N GLU A 53 2.03 12.68 1.33
CA GLU A 53 1.02 13.74 1.25
C GLU A 53 1.55 15.07 0.71
N SER A 54 2.88 15.18 0.50
CA SER A 54 3.52 16.41 -0.02
C SER A 54 4.71 16.05 -0.89
N LEU A 55 4.48 15.94 -2.18
CA LEU A 55 5.48 15.52 -3.15
C LEU A 55 6.26 16.72 -3.69
N PRO A 56 7.59 16.86 -3.41
CA PRO A 56 8.40 18.01 -3.81
C PRO A 56 8.81 17.93 -5.29
N TYR A 57 7.86 17.67 -6.16
CA TYR A 57 8.05 17.59 -7.60
C TYR A 57 7.11 18.55 -8.32
N ALA A 58 7.53 19.02 -9.49
CA ALA A 58 6.68 19.81 -10.35
C ALA A 58 5.45 19.00 -10.86
N ASP A 59 4.42 19.69 -11.28
CA ASP A 59 3.26 19.06 -11.94
C ASP A 59 3.74 18.28 -13.17
N THR A 60 3.06 17.18 -13.45
CA THR A 60 3.31 16.38 -14.65
C THR A 60 4.77 15.90 -14.81
N SER A 61 5.42 15.49 -13.71
CA SER A 61 6.82 15.02 -13.70
C SER A 61 6.97 13.52 -13.96
N PHE A 62 5.92 12.73 -13.74
CA PHE A 62 6.01 11.27 -13.77
C PHE A 62 4.96 10.64 -14.70
N ARG A 63 5.31 9.52 -15.32
CA ARG A 63 4.39 8.68 -16.10
C ARG A 63 3.76 7.56 -15.28
N LEU A 64 4.39 7.21 -14.18
CA LEU A 64 3.93 6.18 -13.26
C LEU A 64 4.21 6.62 -11.82
N VAL A 65 3.20 6.51 -10.96
CA VAL A 65 3.34 6.58 -9.50
C VAL A 65 2.93 5.23 -8.94
N THR A 66 3.78 4.65 -8.09
CA THR A 66 3.51 3.39 -7.39
C THR A 66 3.52 3.62 -5.88
N CYS A 67 2.66 2.90 -5.16
CA CYS A 67 2.66 2.78 -3.71
C CYS A 67 2.29 1.35 -3.34
N ARG A 68 3.16 0.67 -2.58
CA ARG A 68 2.96 -0.74 -2.25
C ARG A 68 3.12 -1.02 -0.78
N VAL A 69 2.02 -1.51 -0.15
CA VAL A 69 1.95 -1.93 1.27
C VAL A 69 2.42 -0.80 2.20
N ALA A 70 1.87 0.40 1.99
CA ALA A 70 2.26 1.59 2.74
C ALA A 70 1.12 2.60 2.95
N ALA A 71 0.14 2.66 2.06
CA ALA A 71 -0.89 3.71 2.12
C ALA A 71 -1.73 3.65 3.42
N HIS A 72 -1.83 2.49 4.05
CA HIS A 72 -2.49 2.33 5.35
C HIS A 72 -1.75 3.01 6.52
N HIS A 73 -0.54 3.51 6.31
CA HIS A 73 0.20 4.33 7.28
C HIS A 73 0.03 5.83 7.05
N PHE A 74 -0.51 6.26 5.91
CA PHE A 74 -0.60 7.67 5.58
C PHE A 74 -1.58 8.42 6.50
N ALA A 75 -1.21 9.64 6.84
CA ALA A 75 -2.09 10.51 7.62
C ALA A 75 -3.34 10.90 6.81
N SER A 76 -3.19 11.04 5.48
CA SER A 76 -4.27 11.34 4.53
C SER A 76 -4.02 10.64 3.20
N VAL A 77 -4.80 9.61 2.91
CA VAL A 77 -4.78 8.96 1.59
C VAL A 77 -5.28 9.91 0.50
N GLU A 78 -6.22 10.78 0.83
CA GLU A 78 -6.77 11.80 -0.07
C GLU A 78 -5.69 12.78 -0.53
N ASP A 79 -4.82 13.25 0.38
CA ASP A 79 -3.72 14.15 0.04
C ASP A 79 -2.67 13.45 -0.81
N PHE A 80 -2.34 12.20 -0.49
CA PHE A 80 -1.48 11.37 -1.34
C PHE A 80 -2.06 11.23 -2.76
N LEU A 81 -3.33 10.92 -2.90
CA LEU A 81 -3.98 10.76 -4.22
C LEU A 81 -4.01 12.08 -5.00
N ARG A 82 -4.24 13.21 -4.31
CA ARG A 82 -4.20 14.55 -4.92
C ARG A 82 -2.80 14.87 -5.46
N GLU A 83 -1.77 14.63 -4.67
CA GLU A 83 -0.39 14.81 -5.07
C GLU A 83 0.03 13.86 -6.19
N ALA A 84 -0.34 12.58 -6.11
CA ALA A 84 -0.11 11.61 -7.18
C ALA A 84 -0.77 12.06 -8.49
N PHE A 85 -2.01 12.58 -8.41
CA PHE A 85 -2.68 13.13 -9.60
C PHE A 85 -1.93 14.33 -10.16
N ARG A 86 -1.49 15.25 -9.31
CA ARG A 86 -0.77 16.46 -9.72
C ARG A 86 0.54 16.14 -10.43
N VAL A 87 1.35 15.24 -9.87
CA VAL A 87 2.67 14.92 -10.41
C VAL A 87 2.66 13.97 -11.59
N LEU A 88 1.56 13.25 -11.85
CA LEU A 88 1.43 12.39 -13.02
C LEU A 88 1.19 13.21 -14.29
N HIS A 89 1.82 12.82 -15.39
CA HIS A 89 1.42 13.32 -16.72
C HIS A 89 -0.05 12.97 -17.02
N PRO A 90 -0.74 13.77 -17.88
CA PRO A 90 -1.96 13.30 -18.54
C PRO A 90 -1.70 11.95 -19.24
N GLY A 91 -2.59 10.97 -19.05
CA GLY A 91 -2.40 9.59 -19.49
C GLY A 91 -1.51 8.74 -18.58
N GLY A 92 -0.85 9.33 -17.56
CA GLY A 92 -0.01 8.63 -16.61
C GLY A 92 -0.79 7.69 -15.68
N LEU A 93 -0.11 6.75 -15.07
CA LEU A 93 -0.69 5.64 -14.30
C LEU A 93 -0.38 5.77 -12.81
N LEU A 94 -1.37 5.46 -11.99
CA LEU A 94 -1.25 5.22 -10.56
C LEU A 94 -1.45 3.72 -10.30
N LEU A 95 -0.50 3.08 -9.63
CA LEU A 95 -0.61 1.70 -9.14
C LEU A 95 -0.53 1.70 -7.62
N VAL A 96 -1.59 1.25 -6.97
CA VAL A 96 -1.62 1.02 -5.52
C VAL A 96 -1.80 -0.47 -5.25
N ILE A 97 -0.96 -1.02 -4.39
CA ILE A 97 -1.11 -2.38 -3.85
C ILE A 97 -1.08 -2.25 -2.33
N ASP A 98 -2.17 -2.60 -1.65
CA ASP A 98 -2.19 -2.48 -0.19
C ASP A 98 -3.07 -3.56 0.46
N GLY A 99 -2.97 -3.70 1.79
CA GLY A 99 -3.98 -4.40 2.56
C GLY A 99 -5.34 -3.70 2.42
N ALA A 100 -6.41 -4.46 2.48
CA ALA A 100 -7.76 -3.92 2.40
C ALA A 100 -8.64 -4.47 3.52
N SER A 101 -9.63 -3.69 3.94
CA SER A 101 -10.71 -4.17 4.79
C SER A 101 -11.69 -5.03 3.99
N PRO A 102 -12.25 -6.07 4.58
CA PRO A 102 -13.26 -6.90 3.92
C PRO A 102 -14.54 -6.10 3.66
N GLU A 103 -15.11 -6.24 2.47
CA GLU A 103 -16.41 -5.64 2.13
C GLU A 103 -17.56 -6.34 2.85
N GLY A 104 -18.54 -5.54 3.31
CA GLY A 104 -19.79 -6.05 3.86
C GLY A 104 -19.67 -6.90 5.14
N ALA A 105 -18.52 -6.82 5.83
CA ALA A 105 -18.24 -7.61 7.02
C ALA A 105 -17.70 -6.72 8.17
N PRO A 106 -18.54 -5.87 8.78
CA PRO A 106 -18.10 -4.83 9.71
C PRO A 106 -17.45 -5.38 10.98
N VAL A 107 -17.83 -6.56 11.45
CA VAL A 107 -17.20 -7.19 12.62
C VAL A 107 -15.81 -7.71 12.28
N ALA A 108 -15.65 -8.32 11.10
CA ALA A 108 -14.34 -8.76 10.61
C ALA A 108 -13.41 -7.57 10.32
N GLU A 109 -13.92 -6.50 9.73
CA GLU A 109 -13.20 -5.25 9.52
C GLU A 109 -12.68 -4.68 10.84
N LYS A 110 -13.57 -4.47 11.82
CA LYS A 110 -13.18 -3.94 13.14
C LYS A 110 -12.14 -4.80 13.83
N TRP A 111 -12.30 -6.12 13.76
CA TRP A 111 -11.35 -7.07 14.33
C TRP A 111 -9.98 -6.96 13.66
N LEU A 112 -9.94 -6.95 12.32
CA LEU A 112 -8.71 -6.83 11.53
C LEU A 112 -7.97 -5.54 11.85
N GLN A 113 -8.65 -4.39 11.82
CA GLN A 113 -8.05 -3.09 12.16
C GLN A 113 -7.46 -3.09 13.58
N GLY A 114 -8.16 -3.69 14.55
CA GLY A 114 -7.66 -3.80 15.93
C GLY A 114 -6.40 -4.65 16.04
N VAL A 115 -6.36 -5.79 15.36
CA VAL A 115 -5.19 -6.68 15.31
C VAL A 115 -4.00 -5.98 14.64
N GLU A 116 -4.25 -5.30 13.49
CA GLU A 116 -3.19 -4.57 12.78
C GLU A 116 -2.63 -3.42 13.61
N LYS A 117 -3.46 -2.67 14.33
CA LYS A 117 -3.01 -1.58 15.20
C LYS A 117 -2.14 -2.05 16.36
N LEU A 118 -2.43 -3.21 16.92
CA LEU A 118 -1.58 -3.83 17.94
C LEU A 118 -0.29 -4.39 17.35
N ARG A 119 -0.38 -5.02 16.18
CA ARG A 119 0.78 -5.54 15.47
C ARG A 119 1.78 -4.45 15.13
N ASP A 120 1.28 -3.34 14.60
CA ASP A 120 2.06 -2.20 14.14
C ASP A 120 1.41 -0.90 14.62
N PRO A 121 1.97 -0.24 15.64
CA PRO A 121 1.43 1.02 16.15
C PRO A 121 1.36 2.16 15.13
N SER A 122 2.11 2.08 14.02
CA SER A 122 2.05 3.05 12.93
C SER A 122 0.86 2.81 11.99
N HIS A 123 0.19 1.65 12.08
CA HIS A 123 -0.99 1.35 11.28
C HIS A 123 -2.09 2.39 11.50
N GLY A 124 -2.51 3.03 10.42
CA GLY A 124 -3.67 3.91 10.38
C GLY A 124 -4.93 3.10 10.14
N ARG A 125 -5.23 2.79 8.86
CA ARG A 125 -6.41 2.03 8.48
C ARG A 125 -6.25 1.36 7.12
N PHE A 126 -6.68 0.11 6.99
CA PHE A 126 -7.00 -0.47 5.69
C PHE A 126 -8.34 0.08 5.18
N LEU A 127 -8.34 0.67 4.00
CA LEU A 127 -9.57 1.05 3.31
C LEU A 127 -10.21 -0.17 2.66
N ARG A 128 -11.53 -0.15 2.52
CA ARG A 128 -12.25 -1.14 1.71
C ARG A 128 -11.99 -0.91 0.22
N PRO A 129 -12.06 -1.93 -0.62
CA PRO A 129 -11.93 -1.76 -2.08
C PRO A 129 -12.90 -0.73 -2.66
N SER A 130 -14.14 -0.66 -2.16
CA SER A 130 -15.13 0.36 -2.56
C SER A 130 -14.69 1.79 -2.20
N GLU A 131 -14.13 1.99 -1.00
CA GLU A 131 -13.62 3.29 -0.56
C GLU A 131 -12.43 3.73 -1.44
N TRP A 132 -11.50 2.83 -1.73
CA TRP A 132 -10.41 3.10 -2.67
C TRP A 132 -10.93 3.52 -4.05
N GLY A 133 -11.92 2.79 -4.59
CA GLY A 133 -12.52 3.10 -5.88
C GLY A 133 -13.17 4.49 -5.90
N GLN A 134 -13.89 4.84 -4.84
CA GLN A 134 -14.53 6.14 -4.69
C GLN A 134 -13.49 7.27 -4.60
N LEU A 135 -12.52 7.19 -3.68
CA LEU A 135 -11.49 8.20 -3.48
C LEU A 135 -10.69 8.48 -4.76
N VAL A 136 -10.29 7.43 -5.46
CA VAL A 136 -9.53 7.54 -6.71
C VAL A 136 -10.34 8.25 -7.79
N GLN A 137 -11.66 7.96 -7.88
CA GLN A 137 -12.56 8.61 -8.84
C GLN A 137 -12.83 10.09 -8.46
N GLU A 138 -13.01 10.38 -7.17
CA GLU A 138 -13.19 11.76 -6.66
C GLU A 138 -11.96 12.64 -6.94
N MET A 139 -10.75 12.06 -6.93
CA MET A 139 -9.52 12.74 -7.33
C MET A 139 -9.37 12.90 -8.85
N GLY A 140 -10.32 12.41 -9.64
CA GLY A 140 -10.34 12.57 -11.10
C GLY A 140 -9.65 11.47 -11.89
N PHE A 141 -9.19 10.40 -11.25
CA PHE A 141 -8.63 9.25 -11.96
C PHE A 141 -9.71 8.39 -12.62
N LYS A 142 -9.37 7.75 -13.73
CA LYS A 142 -10.13 6.66 -14.30
C LYS A 142 -9.58 5.33 -13.80
N VAL A 143 -10.37 4.58 -13.05
CA VAL A 143 -10.01 3.21 -12.63
C VAL A 143 -9.98 2.31 -13.86
N LEU A 144 -8.86 1.63 -14.06
CA LEU A 144 -8.65 0.65 -15.14
C LEU A 144 -8.83 -0.77 -14.64
N ARG A 145 -8.38 -1.04 -13.41
CA ARG A 145 -8.45 -2.35 -12.74
C ARG A 145 -8.52 -2.13 -11.25
N SER A 146 -9.38 -2.87 -10.59
CA SER A 146 -9.46 -2.95 -9.12
C SER A 146 -9.79 -4.38 -8.76
N GLU A 147 -8.85 -5.07 -8.13
CA GLU A 147 -8.98 -6.48 -7.78
C GLU A 147 -8.50 -6.70 -6.36
N CYS A 148 -9.18 -7.59 -5.65
CA CYS A 148 -8.82 -7.96 -4.31
C CYS A 148 -8.50 -9.46 -4.27
N PHE A 149 -7.32 -9.79 -3.77
CA PHE A 149 -6.85 -11.17 -3.65
C PHE A 149 -6.65 -11.55 -2.19
N PRO A 150 -6.96 -12.79 -1.80
CA PRO A 150 -6.57 -13.27 -0.49
C PRO A 150 -5.06 -13.45 -0.41
N PHE A 151 -4.43 -12.84 0.59
CA PHE A 151 -3.00 -13.00 0.86
C PHE A 151 -2.81 -13.73 2.17
N LYS A 152 -2.31 -14.98 2.11
CA LYS A 152 -2.14 -15.84 3.27
C LYS A 152 -1.08 -15.31 4.23
N GLN A 153 -1.43 -15.21 5.50
CA GLN A 153 -0.48 -15.01 6.59
C GLN A 153 -0.04 -16.38 7.07
N PRO A 154 1.26 -16.72 6.96
CA PRO A 154 1.71 -18.10 7.14
C PRO A 154 1.67 -18.57 8.59
N ASP A 155 1.90 -17.66 9.55
CA ASP A 155 1.79 -17.91 10.99
C ASP A 155 1.95 -16.60 11.78
N LEU A 156 1.61 -16.65 13.08
CA LEU A 156 1.72 -15.49 13.97
C LEU A 156 3.18 -15.04 14.19
N GLU A 157 4.15 -15.92 14.20
CA GLU A 157 5.55 -15.54 14.45
C GLU A 157 6.12 -14.75 13.27
N TRP A 158 5.85 -15.19 12.05
CA TRP A 158 6.19 -14.43 10.85
C TRP A 158 5.50 -13.06 10.86
N TYR A 159 4.22 -13.05 11.20
CA TYR A 159 3.38 -11.86 11.27
C TYR A 159 3.95 -10.81 12.23
N PHE A 160 4.36 -11.21 13.43
CA PHE A 160 4.96 -10.34 14.41
C PHE A 160 6.36 -9.85 14.01
N ARG A 161 7.19 -10.75 13.49
CA ARG A 161 8.56 -10.43 13.11
C ARG A 161 8.60 -9.39 12.00
N THR A 162 7.70 -9.48 11.01
CA THR A 162 7.68 -8.56 9.87
C THR A 162 7.29 -7.12 10.23
N ALA A 163 6.65 -6.91 11.38
CA ALA A 163 6.30 -5.57 11.88
C ALA A 163 7.13 -5.17 13.12
N GLY A 164 8.00 -6.03 13.63
CA GLY A 164 8.72 -5.74 14.86
C GLY A 164 7.81 -5.62 16.10
N THR A 165 6.70 -6.37 16.12
CA THR A 165 5.67 -6.29 17.16
C THR A 165 6.26 -6.54 18.54
N SER A 166 5.98 -5.67 19.52
CA SER A 166 6.42 -5.81 20.91
C SER A 166 5.84 -7.06 21.58
N GLU A 167 6.52 -7.62 22.57
CA GLU A 167 6.05 -8.84 23.25
C GLU A 167 4.70 -8.63 23.96
N ALA A 168 4.46 -7.44 24.52
CA ALA A 168 3.17 -7.10 25.12
C ALA A 168 2.04 -7.17 24.06
N ASN A 169 2.24 -6.54 22.90
CA ASN A 169 1.26 -6.55 21.82
C ASN A 169 1.08 -7.94 21.20
N ARG A 170 2.14 -8.76 21.11
CA ARG A 170 2.03 -10.16 20.67
C ARG A 170 1.07 -10.95 21.54
N SER A 171 1.16 -10.80 22.88
CA SER A 171 0.26 -11.45 23.81
C SER A 171 -1.19 -11.04 23.60
N GLU A 172 -1.44 -9.74 23.41
CA GLU A 172 -2.78 -9.22 23.14
C GLU A 172 -3.34 -9.74 21.81
N VAL A 173 -2.53 -9.71 20.73
CA VAL A 173 -2.95 -10.25 19.42
C VAL A 173 -3.28 -11.73 19.51
N ARG A 174 -2.48 -12.55 20.21
CA ARG A 174 -2.81 -13.97 20.45
C ARG A 174 -4.15 -14.12 21.18
N GLY A 175 -4.44 -13.29 22.16
CA GLY A 175 -5.73 -13.25 22.85
C GLY A 175 -6.89 -12.90 21.89
N MET A 176 -6.71 -11.87 21.05
CA MET A 176 -7.71 -11.50 20.04
C MET A 176 -7.95 -12.60 18.99
N VAL A 177 -6.90 -13.30 18.58
CA VAL A 177 -6.97 -14.43 17.64
C VAL A 177 -7.73 -15.60 18.26
N ALA A 178 -7.42 -15.96 19.50
CA ALA A 178 -8.11 -17.03 20.22
C ALA A 178 -9.60 -16.75 20.40
N GLN A 179 -9.98 -15.48 20.59
CA GLN A 179 -11.35 -15.00 20.80
C GLN A 179 -11.96 -14.37 19.56
N ALA A 180 -11.39 -14.61 18.36
CA ALA A 180 -11.85 -14.00 17.12
C ALA A 180 -13.35 -14.27 16.88
N PRO A 181 -14.12 -13.23 16.53
CA PRO A 181 -15.55 -13.38 16.21
C PRO A 181 -15.77 -14.37 15.06
N ALA A 182 -16.92 -15.04 15.07
CA ALA A 182 -17.27 -16.01 14.03
C ALA A 182 -17.22 -15.41 12.60
N GLU A 183 -17.64 -14.15 12.44
CA GLU A 183 -17.56 -13.45 11.16
C GLU A 183 -16.10 -13.26 10.73
N ALA A 184 -15.19 -12.82 11.63
CA ALA A 184 -13.78 -12.66 11.31
C ALA A 184 -13.13 -13.99 10.92
N ARG A 185 -13.42 -15.06 11.67
CA ARG A 185 -12.94 -16.42 11.34
C ARG A 185 -13.37 -16.84 9.95
N ARG A 186 -14.64 -16.68 9.63
CA ARG A 186 -15.20 -17.08 8.32
C ARG A 186 -14.66 -16.21 7.18
N VAL A 187 -14.65 -14.90 7.33
CA VAL A 187 -14.31 -13.95 6.25
C VAL A 187 -12.82 -13.92 5.97
N LEU A 188 -12.00 -13.99 7.02
CA LEU A 188 -10.54 -13.97 6.90
C LEU A 188 -9.92 -15.37 6.85
N GLY A 189 -10.74 -16.42 6.85
CA GLY A 189 -10.25 -17.79 6.80
C GLY A 189 -9.33 -18.16 7.97
N LEU A 190 -9.60 -17.61 9.17
CA LEU A 190 -8.78 -17.86 10.35
C LEU A 190 -8.90 -19.32 10.79
N ALA A 191 -7.83 -20.07 10.71
CA ALA A 191 -7.77 -21.50 10.97
C ALA A 191 -6.45 -21.91 11.63
N GLU A 192 -6.43 -23.14 12.15
CA GLU A 192 -5.20 -23.82 12.58
C GLU A 192 -4.79 -24.81 11.50
N GLU A 193 -3.58 -24.65 10.97
CA GLU A 193 -2.97 -25.56 10.00
C GLU A 193 -1.60 -26.04 10.54
N GLU A 194 -1.44 -27.33 10.72
CA GLU A 194 -0.18 -27.92 11.22
C GLU A 194 0.35 -27.28 12.52
N GLY A 195 -0.57 -26.93 13.44
CA GLY A 195 -0.25 -26.27 14.70
C GLY A 195 0.11 -24.78 14.57
N LYS A 196 -0.15 -24.17 13.44
CA LYS A 196 0.06 -22.76 13.17
C LYS A 196 -1.26 -22.05 12.90
N THR A 197 -1.45 -20.89 13.50
CA THR A 197 -2.58 -20.03 13.17
C THR A 197 -2.32 -19.31 11.86
N VAL A 198 -3.20 -19.50 10.90
CA VAL A 198 -3.16 -18.90 9.56
C VAL A 198 -4.43 -18.11 9.32
N TRP A 199 -4.35 -17.09 8.48
CA TRP A 199 -5.51 -16.33 7.97
C TRP A 199 -5.16 -15.62 6.67
N TRP A 200 -6.14 -14.95 6.05
CA TRP A 200 -5.98 -14.30 4.77
C TRP A 200 -6.32 -12.81 4.86
N TRP A 201 -5.37 -11.96 4.47
CA TRP A 201 -5.69 -10.57 4.22
C TRP A 201 -6.32 -10.39 2.85
N PRO A 202 -7.37 -9.59 2.74
CA PRO A 202 -7.69 -8.99 1.46
C PRO A 202 -6.53 -8.07 1.04
N ARG A 203 -5.98 -8.30 -0.13
CA ARG A 203 -4.95 -7.43 -0.72
C ARG A 203 -5.49 -6.81 -1.98
N LEU A 204 -5.66 -5.50 -1.98
CA LEU A 204 -6.08 -4.72 -3.13
C LEU A 204 -4.91 -4.53 -4.09
N THR A 205 -5.19 -4.64 -5.39
CA THR A 205 -4.38 -4.10 -6.48
C THR A 205 -5.28 -3.17 -7.29
N LEU A 206 -4.94 -1.89 -7.30
CA LEU A 206 -5.68 -0.85 -8.00
C LEU A 206 -4.77 -0.18 -9.02
N LEU A 207 -5.18 -0.21 -10.28
CA LEU A 207 -4.56 0.52 -11.39
C LEU A 207 -5.52 1.59 -11.89
N ALA A 208 -5.07 2.83 -11.88
CA ALA A 208 -5.86 3.96 -12.36
C ALA A 208 -5.03 4.83 -13.31
N ARG A 209 -5.72 5.62 -14.12
CA ARG A 209 -5.10 6.53 -15.10
C ARG A 209 -5.54 7.96 -14.84
N ARG A 210 -4.59 8.89 -14.82
CA ARG A 210 -4.92 10.31 -14.98
C ARG A 210 -5.45 10.51 -16.42
N PRO A 211 -6.69 11.04 -16.62
CA PRO A 211 -7.21 11.26 -17.94
C PRO A 211 -6.29 12.15 -18.79
N GLU A 212 -6.27 11.93 -20.09
CA GLU A 212 -5.65 12.89 -21.02
C GLU A 212 -6.46 14.20 -21.03
N VAL A 213 -5.78 15.31 -21.18
CA VAL A 213 -6.46 16.59 -21.46
C VAL A 213 -7.09 16.44 -22.84
N ALA A 214 -8.42 16.59 -22.93
CA ALA A 214 -9.09 16.60 -24.21
C ALA A 214 -8.41 17.66 -25.08
N LYS A 215 -7.89 17.24 -26.26
CA LYS A 215 -7.43 18.21 -27.25
C LYS A 215 -8.65 19.08 -27.59
N SER A 216 -8.61 20.34 -27.23
CA SER A 216 -9.57 21.34 -27.72
C SER A 216 -9.57 21.18 -29.24
N ALA A 217 -10.72 20.80 -29.83
CA ALA A 217 -10.89 20.86 -31.27
C ALA A 217 -10.55 22.28 -31.67
N ALA A 218 -9.36 22.48 -32.23
CA ALA A 218 -8.99 23.74 -32.82
C ALA A 218 -10.06 24.06 -33.87
N GLN A 219 -10.77 25.14 -33.65
CA GLN A 219 -11.72 25.68 -34.60
C GLN A 219 -10.97 25.91 -35.94
N THR A 220 -11.33 25.11 -36.93
CA THR A 220 -11.05 25.41 -38.33
C THR A 220 -11.90 26.59 -38.79
#